data_c439ea9d375da7e837a87dec6df65a4b
#
_entry.id   c439ea9d375da7e837a87dec6df65a4b
#
_cell.length_a   1.000
_cell.length_b   1.000
_cell.length_c   1.000
_cell.angle_alpha   90.00
_cell.angle_beta   90.00
_cell.angle_gamma   90.00
#
_symmetry.space_group_name_H-M   'P 1'
#
loop_
_entity.id
_entity.type
_entity.pdbx_description
1 polymer ?
#
loop_
_entity_poly.entity_id
_entity_poly.type
_entity_poly.pdbx_seq_one_letter_code
_entity_poly.pdbx_strand_id
1 'polypeptide(L)'
;SVAPNSLVLGQEHAQNLDAAIKRQFASCVADAACKRNIGDPATLLAKVRGTLQAGNLAPVRYRDPTSGEWREEVPRFGHLGALLRFYAYRPESASLLPLILHDAAQGRYESLLSQSRALSGDIGDSIALGMHLSVSCTEDPEIAIRPEDDATIMGNDIVEFIQAQCAIWPKGKRDPDFRTPLRGDLPLLAISGELDPVTPPRYGDMVAKHLPNAKHIVAKGTGHNVLPVGCMPKLF
;
A
#
# COMPACT_ATOMS: atom_id res chain seq x y z
N SER A 1 -13.31 -1.09 -4.67
CA SER A 1 -12.10 -1.16 -5.52
C SER A 1 -12.17 -2.39 -6.40
N VAL A 2 -11.55 -2.35 -7.57
CA VAL A 2 -11.56 -3.42 -8.56
C VAL A 2 -10.15 -3.59 -9.14
N ALA A 3 -9.74 -4.84 -9.34
CA ALA A 3 -8.55 -5.19 -10.11
C ALA A 3 -8.99 -6.02 -11.33
N PRO A 4 -8.60 -5.64 -12.56
CA PRO A 4 -8.94 -6.42 -13.74
C PRO A 4 -8.19 -7.75 -13.74
N ASN A 5 -8.87 -8.83 -14.12
CA ASN A 5 -8.27 -10.16 -14.22
C ASN A 5 -7.17 -10.28 -15.29
N SER A 6 -7.04 -9.29 -16.17
CA SER A 6 -5.96 -9.21 -17.16
C SER A 6 -4.60 -8.82 -16.55
N LEU A 7 -4.57 -8.35 -15.30
CA LEU A 7 -3.35 -8.03 -14.58
C LEU A 7 -2.96 -9.16 -13.62
N VAL A 8 -1.67 -9.31 -13.40
CA VAL A 8 -1.12 -10.17 -12.35
C VAL A 8 -1.23 -9.41 -11.03
N LEU A 9 -1.98 -9.96 -10.08
CA LEU A 9 -2.21 -9.31 -8.78
C LEU A 9 -0.89 -9.17 -8.02
N GLY A 10 -0.64 -7.98 -7.50
CA GLY A 10 0.59 -7.68 -6.78
C GLY A 10 1.73 -7.15 -7.64
N GLN A 11 1.73 -7.42 -8.93
CA GLN A 11 2.84 -7.06 -9.84
C GLN A 11 3.11 -5.55 -9.90
N GLU A 12 2.07 -4.73 -9.82
CA GLU A 12 2.20 -3.26 -9.88
C GLU A 12 2.12 -2.57 -8.52
N HIS A 13 2.11 -3.33 -7.42
CA HIS A 13 1.89 -2.75 -6.08
C HIS A 13 2.97 -1.76 -5.67
N ALA A 14 4.23 -2.02 -6.01
CA ALA A 14 5.33 -1.13 -5.69
C ALA A 14 5.20 0.21 -6.41
N GLN A 15 4.91 0.20 -7.71
CA GLN A 15 4.72 1.42 -8.51
C GLN A 15 3.44 2.18 -8.11
N ASN A 16 2.37 1.46 -7.79
CA ASN A 16 1.12 2.07 -7.34
C ASN A 16 1.31 2.80 -6.00
N LEU A 17 2.06 2.19 -5.06
CA LEU A 17 2.39 2.81 -3.80
C LEU A 17 3.20 4.09 -3.99
N ASP A 18 4.26 4.03 -4.80
CA ASP A 18 5.09 5.21 -5.10
C ASP A 18 4.27 6.35 -5.68
N ALA A 19 3.38 6.06 -6.63
CA ALA A 19 2.50 7.05 -7.23
C ALA A 19 1.53 7.67 -6.22
N ALA A 20 0.99 6.87 -5.29
CA ALA A 20 0.09 7.35 -4.24
C ALA A 20 0.83 8.21 -3.21
N ILE A 21 1.97 7.75 -2.70
CA ILE A 21 2.82 8.49 -1.75
C ILE A 21 3.27 9.82 -2.35
N LYS A 22 3.70 9.83 -3.61
CA LYS A 22 4.09 11.07 -4.30
C LYS A 22 2.97 12.11 -4.32
N ARG A 23 1.73 11.69 -4.60
CA ARG A 23 0.57 12.60 -4.56
C ARG A 23 0.27 13.12 -3.16
N GLN A 24 0.33 12.26 -2.16
CA GLN A 24 0.11 12.64 -0.75
C GLN A 24 1.18 13.62 -0.25
N PHE A 25 2.45 13.40 -0.60
CA PHE A 25 3.54 14.31 -0.27
C PHE A 25 3.42 15.66 -1.01
N ALA A 26 2.94 15.65 -2.25
CA ALA A 26 2.65 16.89 -2.98
C ALA A 26 1.60 17.75 -2.26
N SER A 27 0.61 17.13 -1.61
CA SER A 27 -0.38 17.86 -0.81
C SER A 27 0.26 18.58 0.39
N CYS A 28 1.23 17.94 1.08
CA CYS A 28 1.99 18.59 2.14
C CYS A 28 2.82 19.78 1.62
N VAL A 29 3.51 19.58 0.48
CA VAL A 29 4.31 20.67 -0.13
C VAL A 29 3.45 21.84 -0.60
N ALA A 30 2.21 21.59 -1.02
CA ALA A 30 1.25 22.62 -1.41
C ALA A 30 0.66 23.37 -0.20
N ASP A 31 0.60 22.75 0.97
CA ASP A 31 0.14 23.39 2.21
C ASP A 31 1.28 24.22 2.84
N ALA A 32 1.03 25.51 3.03
CA ALA A 32 2.03 26.43 3.54
C ALA A 32 2.52 26.10 4.96
N ALA A 33 1.66 25.53 5.82
CA ALA A 33 2.02 25.17 7.18
C ALA A 33 2.83 23.86 7.18
N CYS A 34 2.42 22.86 6.41
CA CYS A 34 3.18 21.61 6.27
C CYS A 34 4.57 21.89 5.68
N LYS A 35 4.65 22.60 4.57
CA LYS A 35 5.93 22.96 3.93
C LYS A 35 6.88 23.71 4.87
N ARG A 36 6.37 24.67 5.64
CA ARG A 36 7.20 25.47 6.56
C ARG A 36 7.72 24.66 7.75
N ASN A 37 6.91 23.77 8.30
CA ASN A 37 7.24 23.03 9.54
C ASN A 37 7.93 21.69 9.27
N ILE A 38 7.65 21.05 8.15
CA ILE A 38 8.13 19.72 7.79
C ILE A 38 9.19 19.77 6.68
N GLY A 39 9.02 20.66 5.71
CA GLY A 39 9.83 20.72 4.49
C GLY A 39 9.27 19.85 3.37
N ASP A 40 10.16 19.19 2.61
CA ASP A 40 9.78 18.26 1.55
C ASP A 40 9.81 16.80 2.04
N PRO A 41 8.66 16.13 2.18
CA PRO A 41 8.61 14.75 2.68
C PRO A 41 9.34 13.74 1.78
N ALA A 42 9.46 14.00 0.48
CA ALA A 42 10.18 13.11 -0.43
C ALA A 42 11.69 13.13 -0.14
N THR A 43 12.25 14.30 0.12
CA THR A 43 13.65 14.45 0.55
C THR A 43 13.89 13.79 1.91
N LEU A 44 12.95 13.94 2.85
CA LEU A 44 13.02 13.28 4.16
C LEU A 44 12.97 11.76 4.03
N LEU A 45 12.08 11.24 3.18
CA LEU A 45 11.99 9.80 2.90
C LEU A 45 13.31 9.25 2.37
N ALA A 46 13.93 9.91 1.39
CA ALA A 46 15.21 9.48 0.84
C ALA A 46 16.31 9.43 1.90
N LYS A 47 16.39 10.46 2.77
CA LYS A 47 17.35 10.51 3.89
C LYS A 47 17.10 9.38 4.89
N VAL A 48 15.88 9.22 5.37
CA VAL A 48 15.53 8.21 6.38
C VAL A 48 15.73 6.80 5.82
N ARG A 49 15.32 6.54 4.56
CA ARG A 49 15.56 5.28 3.86
C ARG A 49 17.05 4.93 3.87
N GLY A 50 17.91 5.85 3.43
CA GLY A 50 19.35 5.62 3.40
C GLY A 50 19.94 5.31 4.78
N THR A 51 19.51 6.02 5.82
CA THR A 51 19.96 5.78 7.21
C THR A 51 19.53 4.41 7.72
N LEU A 52 18.26 4.03 7.49
CA LEU A 52 17.72 2.73 7.93
C LEU A 52 18.32 1.54 7.17
N GLN A 53 18.62 1.72 5.88
CA GLN A 53 19.27 0.69 5.05
C GLN A 53 20.77 0.50 5.41
N ALA A 54 21.45 1.54 5.85
CA ALA A 54 22.83 1.44 6.35
C ALA A 54 22.94 0.57 7.61
N GLY A 55 21.87 0.42 8.40
CA GLY A 55 21.77 -0.56 9.48
C GLY A 55 22.59 -0.26 10.75
N ASN A 56 23.22 0.90 10.85
CA ASN A 56 24.15 1.25 11.96
C ASN A 56 23.46 2.05 13.07
N LEU A 57 22.21 1.70 13.42
CA LEU A 57 21.45 2.38 14.46
C LEU A 57 21.48 1.60 15.77
N ALA A 58 21.55 2.35 16.89
CA ALA A 58 21.36 1.78 18.22
C ALA A 58 19.88 1.45 18.45
N PRO A 59 19.57 0.53 19.38
CA PRO A 59 18.22 0.31 19.84
C PRO A 59 17.59 1.60 20.40
N VAL A 60 16.32 1.79 20.12
CA VAL A 60 15.54 2.95 20.56
C VAL A 60 14.42 2.46 21.47
N ARG A 61 14.30 3.11 22.64
CA ARG A 61 13.25 2.81 23.59
C ARG A 61 11.98 3.56 23.23
N TYR A 62 10.89 2.84 23.08
CA TYR A 62 9.59 3.41 22.76
C TYR A 62 8.46 2.73 23.57
N ARG A 63 7.30 3.33 23.57
CA ARG A 63 6.13 2.78 24.24
C ARG A 63 5.27 2.00 23.23
N ASP A 64 4.99 0.74 23.53
CA ASP A 64 4.08 -0.09 22.74
C ASP A 64 2.65 0.51 22.84
N PRO A 65 2.02 0.92 21.71
CA PRO A 65 0.75 1.61 21.76
C PRO A 65 -0.43 0.68 22.15
N THR A 66 -0.25 -0.64 22.01
CA THR A 66 -1.28 -1.63 22.32
C THR A 66 -1.25 -2.03 23.79
N SER A 67 -0.06 -2.36 24.32
CA SER A 67 0.08 -2.81 25.70
C SER A 67 0.42 -1.69 26.70
N GLY A 68 0.95 -0.57 26.21
CA GLY A 68 1.50 0.50 27.04
C GLY A 68 2.86 0.19 27.66
N GLU A 69 3.44 -0.98 27.37
CA GLU A 69 4.75 -1.37 27.89
C GLU A 69 5.89 -0.67 27.17
N TRP A 70 7.02 -0.52 27.87
CA TRP A 70 8.24 -0.04 27.25
C TRP A 70 8.92 -1.18 26.50
N ARG A 71 9.31 -0.89 25.24
CA ARG A 71 10.06 -1.79 24.37
C ARG A 71 11.35 -1.09 23.90
N GLU A 72 12.28 -1.91 23.47
CA GLU A 72 13.52 -1.45 22.88
C GLU A 72 13.79 -2.24 21.61
N GLU A 73 14.02 -1.53 20.48
CA GLU A 73 14.14 -2.14 19.17
C GLU A 73 15.04 -1.30 18.26
N VAL A 74 15.79 -1.95 17.39
CA VAL A 74 16.61 -1.27 16.39
C VAL A 74 15.72 -0.84 15.22
N PRO A 75 15.67 0.46 14.87
CA PRO A 75 14.94 0.92 13.70
C PRO A 75 15.50 0.29 12.41
N ARG A 76 14.62 -0.23 11.55
CA ARG A 76 14.96 -0.88 10.28
C ARG A 76 14.07 -0.37 9.17
N PHE A 77 14.52 -0.52 7.93
CA PHE A 77 13.71 -0.11 6.77
C PHE A 77 12.35 -0.82 6.71
N GLY A 78 12.25 -2.09 7.13
CA GLY A 78 10.98 -2.80 7.19
C GLY A 78 9.88 -2.10 8.02
N HIS A 79 10.24 -1.41 9.12
CA HIS A 79 9.30 -0.61 9.90
C HIS A 79 8.74 0.56 9.09
N LEU A 80 9.62 1.28 8.36
CA LEU A 80 9.20 2.37 7.49
C LEU A 80 8.40 1.87 6.29
N GLY A 81 8.84 0.79 5.64
CA GLY A 81 8.15 0.18 4.51
C GLY A 81 6.72 -0.23 4.85
N ALA A 82 6.52 -0.88 6.02
CA ALA A 82 5.20 -1.23 6.52
C ALA A 82 4.33 0.02 6.74
N LEU A 83 4.86 1.07 7.37
CA LEU A 83 4.11 2.32 7.56
C LEU A 83 3.72 2.96 6.24
N LEU A 84 4.65 3.12 5.32
CA LEU A 84 4.36 3.70 4.00
C LEU A 84 3.29 2.88 3.28
N ARG A 85 3.40 1.55 3.31
CA ARG A 85 2.45 0.64 2.67
C ARG A 85 1.05 0.81 3.23
N PHE A 86 0.87 0.68 4.54
CA PHE A 86 -0.45 0.60 5.15
C PHE A 86 -1.08 1.97 5.44
N TYR A 87 -0.27 2.97 5.74
CA TYR A 87 -0.78 4.33 5.94
C TYR A 87 -1.29 4.96 4.65
N ALA A 88 -0.70 4.59 3.49
CA ALA A 88 -1.18 5.06 2.21
C ALA A 88 -2.61 4.60 1.86
N TYR A 89 -3.16 3.58 2.54
CA TYR A 89 -4.53 3.11 2.32
C TYR A 89 -5.59 4.17 2.66
N ARG A 90 -5.30 5.04 3.61
CA ARG A 90 -6.23 6.08 4.07
C ARG A 90 -5.53 7.44 4.13
N PRO A 91 -6.15 8.49 3.59
CA PRO A 91 -5.57 9.84 3.64
C PRO A 91 -5.27 10.32 5.07
N GLU A 92 -6.12 9.93 6.04
CA GLU A 92 -5.96 10.30 7.45
C GLU A 92 -4.65 9.77 8.03
N SER A 93 -4.36 8.48 7.85
CA SER A 93 -3.08 7.89 8.29
C SER A 93 -1.91 8.38 7.45
N ALA A 94 -2.09 8.53 6.15
CA ALA A 94 -1.05 9.05 5.25
C ALA A 94 -0.60 10.48 5.61
N SER A 95 -1.50 11.30 6.15
CA SER A 95 -1.19 12.66 6.61
C SER A 95 -0.18 12.71 7.77
N LEU A 96 0.00 11.59 8.49
CA LEU A 96 1.00 11.48 9.56
C LEU A 96 2.40 11.16 9.05
N LEU A 97 2.52 10.63 7.84
CA LEU A 97 3.83 10.21 7.27
C LEU A 97 4.85 11.35 7.22
N PRO A 98 4.50 12.58 6.79
CA PRO A 98 5.44 13.69 6.77
C PRO A 98 6.05 14.00 8.15
N LEU A 99 5.24 13.95 9.22
CA LEU A 99 5.71 14.18 10.58
C LEU A 99 6.61 13.05 11.08
N ILE A 100 6.23 11.80 10.85
CA ILE A 100 7.04 10.62 11.22
C ILE A 100 8.40 10.66 10.52
N LEU A 101 8.43 11.01 9.23
CA LEU A 101 9.66 11.16 8.46
C LEU A 101 10.52 12.31 8.96
N HIS A 102 9.90 13.45 9.33
CA HIS A 102 10.60 14.60 9.89
C HIS A 102 11.30 14.24 11.19
N ASP A 103 10.62 13.56 12.10
CA ASP A 103 11.20 13.10 13.36
C ASP A 103 12.32 12.08 13.14
N ALA A 104 12.10 11.08 12.31
CA ALA A 104 13.09 10.06 11.98
C ALA A 104 14.34 10.67 11.31
N ALA A 105 14.18 11.68 10.45
CA ALA A 105 15.30 12.40 9.82
C ALA A 105 16.16 13.18 10.82
N GLN A 106 15.65 13.45 12.02
CA GLN A 106 16.34 14.06 13.14
C GLN A 106 16.86 13.04 14.18
N GLY A 107 16.77 11.74 13.88
CA GLY A 107 17.19 10.66 14.77
C GLY A 107 16.15 10.26 15.84
N ARG A 108 14.93 10.79 15.79
CA ARG A 108 13.83 10.44 16.69
C ARG A 108 12.96 9.36 16.05
N TYR A 109 13.16 8.11 16.41
CA TYR A 109 12.52 6.94 15.80
C TYR A 109 11.35 6.38 16.61
N GLU A 110 11.01 6.98 17.76
CA GLU A 110 9.97 6.47 18.67
C GLU A 110 8.60 6.38 17.98
N SER A 111 8.21 7.43 17.26
CA SER A 111 6.95 7.46 16.50
C SER A 111 6.92 6.40 15.41
N LEU A 112 8.01 6.23 14.66
CA LEU A 112 8.13 5.22 13.61
C LEU A 112 7.96 3.81 14.19
N LEU A 113 8.65 3.47 15.26
CA LEU A 113 8.59 2.15 15.90
C LEU A 113 7.21 1.89 16.52
N SER A 114 6.68 2.87 17.26
CA SER A 114 5.37 2.77 17.90
C SER A 114 4.24 2.53 16.88
N GLN A 115 4.21 3.32 15.81
CA GLN A 115 3.18 3.17 14.77
C GLN A 115 3.34 1.87 13.96
N SER A 116 4.58 1.47 13.65
CA SER A 116 4.86 0.19 12.99
C SER A 116 4.41 -1.00 13.86
N ARG A 117 4.59 -0.90 15.17
CA ARG A 117 4.15 -1.92 16.13
C ARG A 117 2.64 -2.05 16.18
N ALA A 118 1.91 -0.92 16.19
CA ALA A 118 0.44 -0.91 16.13
C ALA A 118 -0.07 -1.67 14.90
N LEU A 119 0.51 -1.40 13.73
CA LEU A 119 0.15 -2.09 12.48
C LEU A 119 0.37 -3.59 12.51
N SER A 120 1.47 -4.05 13.13
CA SER A 120 1.83 -5.47 13.12
C SER A 120 0.82 -6.35 13.88
N GLY A 121 0.15 -5.80 14.91
CA GLY A 121 -0.92 -6.48 15.63
C GLY A 121 -2.19 -6.65 14.78
N ASP A 122 -2.64 -5.56 14.17
CA ASP A 122 -3.91 -5.53 13.44
C ASP A 122 -3.90 -6.36 12.15
N ILE A 123 -2.75 -6.42 11.46
CA ILE A 123 -2.64 -7.07 10.14
C ILE A 123 -2.55 -8.59 10.29
N GLY A 124 -1.76 -9.07 11.25
CA GLY A 124 -1.57 -10.50 11.46
C GLY A 124 -2.89 -11.24 11.72
N ASP A 125 -3.82 -10.59 12.43
CA ASP A 125 -5.10 -11.17 12.82
C ASP A 125 -6.19 -11.00 11.74
N SER A 126 -5.99 -10.10 10.76
CA SER A 126 -7.02 -9.76 9.76
C SER A 126 -6.86 -10.47 8.41
N ILE A 127 -5.71 -11.08 8.14
CA ILE A 127 -5.44 -11.73 6.85
C ILE A 127 -5.69 -13.24 6.94
N ALA A 128 -6.64 -13.74 6.15
CA ALA A 128 -6.81 -15.18 5.90
C ALA A 128 -5.69 -15.68 4.96
N LEU A 129 -4.48 -15.83 5.49
CA LEU A 129 -3.26 -16.09 4.70
C LEU A 129 -3.40 -17.32 3.80
N GLY A 130 -4.00 -18.42 4.31
CA GLY A 130 -4.20 -19.63 3.52
C GLY A 130 -5.10 -19.40 2.30
N MET A 131 -6.18 -18.64 2.45
CA MET A 131 -7.03 -18.27 1.32
C MET A 131 -6.29 -17.35 0.33
N HIS A 132 -5.58 -16.34 0.85
CA HIS A 132 -4.79 -15.44 0.01
C HIS A 132 -3.78 -16.21 -0.85
N LEU A 133 -3.01 -17.12 -0.26
CA LEU A 133 -2.03 -17.91 -0.98
C LEU A 133 -2.69 -18.88 -1.98
N SER A 134 -3.81 -19.52 -1.61
CA SER A 134 -4.52 -20.43 -2.52
C SER A 134 -4.99 -19.72 -3.79
N VAL A 135 -5.50 -18.48 -3.64
CA VAL A 135 -5.91 -17.64 -4.77
C VAL A 135 -4.69 -17.16 -5.55
N SER A 136 -3.77 -16.44 -4.91
CA SER A 136 -2.64 -15.80 -5.58
C SER A 136 -1.73 -16.81 -6.29
N CYS A 137 -1.43 -17.96 -5.65
CA CYS A 137 -0.56 -18.97 -6.25
C CYS A 137 -1.22 -19.74 -7.40
N THR A 138 -2.56 -19.77 -7.44
CA THR A 138 -3.32 -20.41 -8.52
C THR A 138 -3.56 -19.44 -9.68
N GLU A 139 -3.98 -18.22 -9.37
CA GLU A 139 -4.45 -17.25 -10.38
C GLU A 139 -3.32 -16.43 -10.98
N ASP A 140 -2.25 -16.18 -10.20
CA ASP A 140 -1.15 -15.26 -10.57
C ASP A 140 0.25 -15.92 -10.54
N PRO A 141 0.44 -17.14 -11.11
CA PRO A 141 1.74 -17.82 -11.10
C PRO A 141 2.79 -17.09 -11.95
N GLU A 142 2.39 -16.14 -12.78
CA GLU A 142 3.25 -15.33 -13.63
C GLU A 142 3.89 -14.14 -12.92
N ILE A 143 3.61 -13.92 -11.63
CA ILE A 143 4.22 -12.83 -10.88
C ILE A 143 5.76 -12.94 -10.92
N ALA A 144 6.42 -11.86 -11.33
CA ALA A 144 7.84 -11.86 -11.62
C ALA A 144 8.56 -10.65 -11.05
N ILE A 145 9.80 -10.85 -10.62
CA ILE A 145 10.73 -9.78 -10.26
C ILE A 145 10.96 -8.88 -11.47
N ARG A 146 10.88 -7.57 -11.28
CA ARG A 146 11.11 -6.57 -12.32
C ARG A 146 12.19 -5.58 -11.89
N PRO A 147 13.25 -5.40 -12.70
CA PRO A 147 14.33 -4.45 -12.39
C PRO A 147 13.84 -3.00 -12.21
N GLU A 148 12.78 -2.60 -12.91
CA GLU A 148 12.19 -1.27 -12.79
C GLU A 148 11.55 -1.00 -11.43
N ASP A 149 11.24 -2.04 -10.64
CA ASP A 149 10.69 -1.90 -9.30
C ASP A 149 11.77 -1.69 -8.22
N ASP A 150 13.04 -1.99 -8.50
CA ASP A 150 14.14 -1.89 -7.52
C ASP A 150 14.31 -0.46 -6.97
N ALA A 151 14.01 0.55 -7.77
CA ALA A 151 14.09 1.95 -7.36
C ALA A 151 12.88 2.43 -6.53
N THR A 152 11.80 1.65 -6.49
CA THR A 152 10.59 2.00 -5.74
C THR A 152 10.79 1.89 -4.22
N ILE A 153 9.83 2.38 -3.45
CA ILE A 153 9.86 2.30 -1.98
C ILE A 153 9.96 0.84 -1.52
N MET A 154 9.20 -0.05 -2.13
CA MET A 154 9.11 -1.45 -1.72
C MET A 154 10.01 -2.39 -2.51
N GLY A 155 10.61 -1.92 -3.61
CA GLY A 155 11.36 -2.82 -4.47
C GLY A 155 10.51 -3.99 -4.95
N ASN A 156 11.10 -5.16 -4.99
CA ASN A 156 10.45 -6.43 -5.32
C ASN A 156 9.99 -7.24 -4.09
N ASP A 157 10.04 -6.70 -2.87
CA ASP A 157 9.79 -7.44 -1.62
C ASP A 157 8.48 -8.22 -1.62
N ILE A 158 7.38 -7.62 -2.13
CA ILE A 158 6.07 -8.31 -2.21
C ILE A 158 6.12 -9.46 -3.20
N VAL A 159 6.76 -9.26 -4.34
CA VAL A 159 6.88 -10.27 -5.40
C VAL A 159 7.71 -11.44 -4.90
N GLU A 160 8.85 -11.17 -4.28
CA GLU A 160 9.72 -12.19 -3.67
C GLU A 160 9.00 -12.98 -2.58
N PHE A 161 8.26 -12.28 -1.70
CA PHE A 161 7.46 -12.92 -0.67
C PHE A 161 6.41 -13.87 -1.28
N ILE A 162 5.63 -13.42 -2.28
CA ILE A 162 4.62 -14.26 -2.94
C ILE A 162 5.28 -15.44 -3.64
N GLN A 163 6.37 -15.23 -4.39
CA GLN A 163 7.08 -16.31 -5.07
C GLN A 163 7.60 -17.37 -4.10
N ALA A 164 8.21 -16.95 -2.98
CA ALA A 164 8.72 -17.88 -1.97
C ALA A 164 7.60 -18.73 -1.35
N GLN A 165 6.44 -18.13 -1.06
CA GLN A 165 5.28 -18.86 -0.55
C GLN A 165 4.68 -19.80 -1.61
N CYS A 166 4.52 -19.31 -2.84
CA CYS A 166 3.95 -20.11 -3.94
C CYS A 166 4.85 -21.25 -4.43
N ALA A 167 6.13 -21.23 -4.10
CA ALA A 167 7.04 -22.34 -4.37
C ALA A 167 6.65 -23.64 -3.64
N ILE A 168 6.05 -23.51 -2.45
CA ILE A 168 5.68 -24.63 -1.58
C ILE A 168 4.16 -24.78 -1.40
N TRP A 169 3.35 -23.75 -1.74
CA TRP A 169 1.90 -23.77 -1.55
C TRP A 169 1.21 -24.63 -2.63
N PRO A 170 0.20 -25.43 -2.28
CA PRO A 170 -0.59 -26.19 -3.25
C PRO A 170 -1.29 -25.25 -4.24
N LYS A 171 -1.25 -25.61 -5.52
CA LYS A 171 -1.87 -24.83 -6.60
C LYS A 171 -3.10 -25.53 -7.15
N GLY A 172 -4.16 -24.77 -7.38
CA GLY A 172 -5.36 -25.21 -8.09
C GLY A 172 -5.20 -25.16 -9.61
N LYS A 173 -6.33 -25.32 -10.30
CA LYS A 173 -6.41 -25.09 -11.74
C LYS A 173 -7.02 -23.73 -12.00
N ARG A 174 -6.39 -22.94 -12.86
CA ARG A 174 -6.94 -21.70 -13.40
C ARG A 174 -7.58 -22.00 -14.76
N ASP A 175 -8.75 -21.43 -14.99
CA ASP A 175 -9.41 -21.58 -16.29
C ASP A 175 -8.56 -20.95 -17.39
N PRO A 176 -8.53 -21.53 -18.62
CA PRO A 176 -7.72 -21.03 -19.72
C PRO A 176 -8.06 -19.58 -20.14
N ASP A 177 -9.31 -19.17 -19.96
CA ASP A 177 -9.83 -17.85 -20.30
C ASP A 177 -9.83 -16.85 -19.12
N PHE A 178 -9.26 -17.22 -17.97
CA PHE A 178 -9.21 -16.38 -16.76
C PHE A 178 -8.74 -14.95 -17.02
N ARG A 179 -7.76 -14.77 -17.91
CA ARG A 179 -7.21 -13.44 -18.28
C ARG A 179 -8.06 -12.70 -19.31
N THR A 180 -9.10 -13.32 -19.85
CA THR A 180 -9.99 -12.67 -20.81
C THR A 180 -10.87 -11.65 -20.11
N PRO A 181 -10.89 -10.39 -20.55
CA PRO A 181 -11.75 -9.39 -19.94
C PRO A 181 -13.23 -9.77 -20.04
N LEU A 182 -13.97 -9.59 -18.94
CA LEU A 182 -15.41 -9.74 -18.91
C LEU A 182 -16.05 -8.81 -19.94
N ARG A 183 -17.00 -9.33 -20.73
CA ARG A 183 -17.78 -8.61 -21.74
C ARG A 183 -19.26 -8.88 -21.57
N GLY A 184 -20.09 -7.98 -22.04
CA GLY A 184 -21.56 -8.15 -22.02
C GLY A 184 -22.27 -6.89 -21.53
N ASP A 185 -23.60 -6.98 -21.48
CA ASP A 185 -24.46 -5.85 -21.15
C ASP A 185 -24.78 -5.75 -19.65
N LEU A 186 -23.95 -6.36 -18.81
CA LEU A 186 -24.11 -6.35 -17.37
C LEU A 186 -23.98 -4.92 -16.82
N PRO A 187 -24.92 -4.45 -16.00
CA PRO A 187 -24.74 -3.20 -15.28
C PRO A 187 -23.64 -3.37 -14.23
N LEU A 188 -22.67 -2.46 -14.24
CA LEU A 188 -21.56 -2.42 -13.27
C LEU A 188 -21.41 -1.02 -12.70
N LEU A 189 -21.32 -0.92 -11.39
CA LEU A 189 -20.84 0.28 -10.70
C LEU A 189 -19.48 0.00 -10.09
N ALA A 190 -18.42 0.57 -10.68
CA ALA A 190 -17.08 0.57 -10.12
C ALA A 190 -16.82 1.88 -9.35
N ILE A 191 -16.21 1.79 -8.16
CA ILE A 191 -15.85 2.96 -7.38
C ILE A 191 -14.39 2.80 -6.93
N SER A 192 -13.57 3.82 -7.22
CA SER A 192 -12.15 3.87 -6.85
C SER A 192 -11.84 5.09 -6.02
N GLY A 193 -10.87 4.98 -5.12
CA GLY A 193 -10.28 6.14 -4.47
C GLY A 193 -9.19 6.77 -5.34
N GLU A 194 -9.16 8.09 -5.41
CA GLU A 194 -8.17 8.83 -6.21
C GLU A 194 -6.72 8.53 -5.79
N LEU A 195 -6.51 8.32 -4.48
CA LEU A 195 -5.20 8.09 -3.86
C LEU A 195 -4.96 6.61 -3.52
N ASP A 196 -5.72 5.69 -4.13
CA ASP A 196 -5.62 4.25 -3.84
C ASP A 196 -4.23 3.70 -4.25
N PRO A 197 -3.44 3.19 -3.29
CA PRO A 197 -2.10 2.66 -3.54
C PRO A 197 -2.08 1.22 -4.04
N VAL A 198 -3.24 0.56 -4.12
CA VAL A 198 -3.36 -0.88 -4.43
C VAL A 198 -4.09 -1.11 -5.73
N THR A 199 -5.31 -0.54 -5.82
CA THR A 199 -6.20 -0.65 -6.97
C THR A 199 -6.57 0.75 -7.49
N PRO A 200 -5.61 1.45 -8.13
CA PRO A 200 -5.79 2.82 -8.57
C PRO A 200 -6.92 2.95 -9.59
N PRO A 201 -7.47 4.18 -9.79
CA PRO A 201 -8.62 4.41 -10.68
C PRO A 201 -8.49 3.80 -12.07
N ARG A 202 -7.27 3.77 -12.65
CA ARG A 202 -7.05 3.17 -13.97
C ARG A 202 -7.50 1.71 -14.06
N TYR A 203 -7.52 0.95 -12.95
CA TYR A 203 -8.02 -0.42 -12.95
C TYR A 203 -9.55 -0.47 -13.14
N GLY A 204 -10.27 0.46 -12.52
CA GLY A 204 -11.71 0.63 -12.75
C GLY A 204 -12.02 0.98 -14.19
N ASP A 205 -11.22 1.87 -14.81
CA ASP A 205 -11.36 2.23 -16.23
C ASP A 205 -11.10 1.03 -17.14
N MET A 206 -10.08 0.22 -16.82
CA MET A 206 -9.79 -1.01 -17.60
C MET A 206 -10.95 -1.99 -17.59
N VAL A 207 -11.62 -2.19 -16.46
CA VAL A 207 -12.80 -3.07 -16.36
C VAL A 207 -13.99 -2.45 -17.09
N ALA A 208 -14.28 -1.18 -16.87
CA ALA A 208 -15.42 -0.49 -17.46
C ALA A 208 -15.34 -0.43 -19.00
N LYS A 209 -14.14 -0.39 -19.57
CA LYS A 209 -13.92 -0.31 -21.01
C LYS A 209 -14.62 -1.42 -21.82
N HIS A 210 -14.82 -2.59 -21.21
CA HIS A 210 -15.38 -3.77 -21.89
C HIS A 210 -16.86 -4.00 -21.56
N LEU A 211 -17.49 -3.12 -20.75
CA LEU A 211 -18.85 -3.25 -20.27
C LEU A 211 -19.63 -1.95 -20.60
N PRO A 212 -20.46 -1.93 -21.64
CA PRO A 212 -21.13 -0.72 -22.12
C PRO A 212 -22.06 -0.07 -21.09
N ASN A 213 -22.59 -0.85 -20.15
CA ASN A 213 -23.46 -0.38 -19.07
C ASN A 213 -22.72 -0.11 -17.76
N ALA A 214 -21.38 -0.10 -17.79
CA ALA A 214 -20.57 0.23 -16.60
C ALA A 214 -20.55 1.74 -16.32
N LYS A 215 -20.56 2.06 -15.03
CA LYS A 215 -20.26 3.40 -14.51
C LYS A 215 -19.04 3.28 -13.60
N HIS A 216 -18.06 4.14 -13.79
CA HIS A 216 -16.90 4.25 -12.90
C HIS A 216 -16.89 5.61 -12.22
N ILE A 217 -16.85 5.62 -10.89
CA ILE A 217 -16.80 6.82 -10.05
C ILE A 217 -15.46 6.85 -9.34
N VAL A 218 -14.74 7.95 -9.44
CA VAL A 218 -13.51 8.20 -8.68
C VAL A 218 -13.82 9.15 -7.53
N ALA A 219 -13.72 8.68 -6.30
CA ALA A 219 -13.91 9.46 -5.10
C ALA A 219 -12.64 10.28 -4.81
N LYS A 220 -12.74 11.61 -4.95
CA LYS A 220 -11.61 12.53 -4.77
C LYS A 220 -11.11 12.53 -3.32
N GLY A 221 -9.79 12.62 -3.15
CA GLY A 221 -9.14 12.68 -1.84
C GLY A 221 -9.28 11.44 -0.98
N THR A 222 -9.78 10.31 -1.53
CA THR A 222 -9.94 9.05 -0.78
C THR A 222 -8.89 8.03 -1.21
N GLY A 223 -8.58 7.10 -0.31
CA GLY A 223 -7.63 6.01 -0.54
C GLY A 223 -8.31 4.68 -0.88
N HIS A 224 -7.73 3.60 -0.41
CA HIS A 224 -8.26 2.26 -0.59
C HIS A 224 -9.51 2.02 0.28
N ASN A 225 -10.52 1.35 -0.27
CA ASN A 225 -11.82 1.10 0.40
C ASN A 225 -12.67 2.36 0.63
N VAL A 226 -13.33 2.82 -0.43
CA VAL A 226 -14.19 4.02 -0.40
C VAL A 226 -15.58 3.78 0.18
N LEU A 227 -16.01 2.53 0.40
CA LEU A 227 -17.35 2.20 0.87
C LEU A 227 -17.78 2.91 2.17
N PRO A 228 -16.91 3.02 3.20
CA PRO A 228 -17.30 3.68 4.45
C PRO A 228 -17.19 5.21 4.41
N VAL A 229 -16.81 5.82 3.26
CA VAL A 229 -16.48 7.24 3.19
C VAL A 229 -17.68 8.09 2.78
N GLY A 230 -17.96 9.15 3.54
CA GLY A 230 -18.96 10.16 3.21
C GLY A 230 -20.36 9.59 3.01
N CYS A 231 -20.97 9.82 1.84
CA CYS A 231 -22.31 9.32 1.51
C CYS A 231 -22.31 7.92 0.87
N MET A 232 -21.15 7.31 0.60
CA MET A 232 -21.06 6.01 -0.08
C MET A 232 -21.87 4.90 0.59
N PRO A 233 -21.93 4.78 1.94
CA PRO A 233 -22.77 3.75 2.59
C PRO A 233 -24.28 3.85 2.28
N LYS A 234 -24.72 5.00 1.77
CA LYS A 234 -26.14 5.21 1.38
C LYS A 234 -26.41 4.88 -0.07
N LEU A 235 -25.37 4.66 -0.87
CA LEU A 235 -25.47 4.31 -2.30
C LEU A 235 -25.47 2.79 -2.52
N PHE A 236 -25.13 2.03 -1.50
CA PHE A 236 -25.09 0.57 -1.45
C PHE A 236 -26.03 0.04 -0.37
#